data_eb3c1cd47f7333ee6a288c8a85b20382
#
_entry.id   eb3c1cd47f7333ee6a288c8a85b20382
#
_cell.length_a   1.000
_cell.length_b   1.000
_cell.length_c   1.000
_cell.angle_alpha   90.00
_cell.angle_beta   90.00
_cell.angle_gamma   90.00
#
_symmetry.space_group_name_H-M   'P 1'
#
loop_
_entity.id
_entity.type
_entity.pdbx_description
1 polymer ?
#
loop_
_entity_poly.entity_id
_entity_poly.type
_entity_poly.pdbx_seq_one_letter_code
_entity_poly.pdbx_strand_id
1 'polypeptide(L)'
;DATVAARLTLPGSIGVFGMLLEGEDMLNKKLGLTTDVVKTGAAADFGANIMGVGVRKITDLERKTLLRSVDKVYDTFTTKVANGRNLPMDKVLELAQGRVWSGTRAVELGLADANGGLREAIAIAADKAGVVDNFRVTEVLEELSPIAQMMQQLNMQAKAYLFDAETLEV
;
A
#
# COMPACT_ATOMS: atom_id res chain seq x y z
N ASP A 1 -12.38 -7.72 -17.37
CA ASP A 1 -11.14 -7.74 -16.60
C ASP A 1 -10.90 -9.12 -16.00
N ALA A 2 -9.63 -9.46 -15.73
CA ALA A 2 -9.26 -10.69 -15.04
C ALA A 2 -8.09 -10.42 -14.08
N THR A 3 -8.12 -11.06 -12.93
CA THR A 3 -7.06 -11.02 -11.94
C THR A 3 -6.36 -12.37 -11.91
N VAL A 4 -5.06 -12.39 -12.21
CA VAL A 4 -4.23 -13.61 -12.19
C VAL A 4 -3.28 -13.54 -11.02
N ALA A 5 -3.20 -14.60 -10.23
CA ALA A 5 -2.33 -14.67 -9.06
C ALA A 5 -1.41 -15.89 -9.16
N ALA A 6 -0.11 -15.72 -8.97
CA ALA A 6 0.79 -16.86 -8.85
C ALA A 6 0.48 -17.64 -7.56
N ARG A 7 0.75 -18.94 -7.54
CA ARG A 7 0.37 -19.83 -6.43
C ARG A 7 0.85 -19.34 -5.06
N LEU A 8 2.06 -18.77 -5.01
CA LEU A 8 2.70 -18.28 -3.79
C LEU A 8 2.51 -16.78 -3.55
N THR A 9 1.81 -16.07 -4.44
CA THR A 9 1.43 -14.68 -4.18
C THR A 9 0.50 -14.64 -2.97
N LEU A 10 0.58 -13.57 -2.20
CA LEU A 10 -0.24 -13.35 -1.00
C LEU A 10 -1.30 -12.26 -1.25
N PRO A 11 -2.33 -12.53 -2.05
CA PRO A 11 -3.45 -11.61 -2.20
C PRO A 11 -4.32 -11.58 -0.94
N GLY A 12 -5.11 -10.53 -0.82
CA GLY A 12 -5.99 -10.33 0.33
C GLY A 12 -5.67 -9.04 1.05
N SER A 13 -5.42 -9.12 2.36
CA SER A 13 -5.27 -7.97 3.25
C SER A 13 -6.42 -6.96 3.12
N ILE A 14 -7.65 -7.49 2.90
CA ILE A 14 -8.85 -6.67 2.82
C ILE A 14 -9.16 -6.19 4.23
N GLY A 15 -8.55 -5.08 4.58
CA GLY A 15 -8.60 -4.48 5.90
C GLY A 15 -8.01 -3.08 5.88
N VAL A 16 -8.20 -2.35 6.95
CA VAL A 16 -7.67 -1.00 7.12
C VAL A 16 -7.08 -0.87 8.51
N PHE A 17 -5.88 -0.34 8.59
CA PHE A 17 -5.28 0.03 9.86
C PHE A 17 -4.58 1.39 9.70
N GLY A 18 -4.44 2.09 10.82
CA GLY A 18 -3.64 3.30 10.91
C GLY A 18 -2.71 3.21 12.11
N MET A 19 -1.51 3.75 11.98
CA MET A 19 -0.56 3.86 13.07
C MET A 19 -0.21 5.32 13.30
N LEU A 20 -0.31 5.74 14.55
CA LEU A 20 0.15 7.06 14.97
C LEU A 20 1.21 6.85 16.06
N LEU A 21 2.35 7.49 15.88
CA LEU A 21 3.40 7.50 16.89
C LEU A 21 3.24 8.77 17.73
N GLU A 22 2.97 8.60 19.01
CA GLU A 22 2.92 9.68 20.01
C GLU A 22 4.26 9.77 20.70
N GLY A 23 4.90 10.91 20.65
CA GLY A 23 6.23 11.11 21.22
C GLY A 23 6.35 12.32 22.15
N GLU A 24 5.22 12.91 22.57
CA GLU A 24 5.22 14.11 23.43
C GLU A 24 6.11 13.94 24.66
N ASP A 25 5.97 12.86 25.39
CA ASP A 25 6.76 12.59 26.59
C ASP A 25 8.25 12.36 26.26
N MET A 26 8.55 11.75 25.14
CA MET A 26 9.94 11.56 24.67
C MET A 26 10.57 12.90 24.32
N LEU A 27 9.89 13.69 23.50
CA LEU A 27 10.38 15.00 23.07
C LEU A 27 10.57 15.94 24.27
N ASN A 28 9.55 16.11 25.09
CA ASN A 28 9.57 17.09 26.17
C ASN A 28 10.44 16.65 27.37
N LYS A 29 10.28 15.40 27.84
CA LYS A 29 10.91 14.94 29.09
C LYS A 29 12.28 14.32 28.90
N LYS A 30 12.56 13.73 27.73
CA LYS A 30 13.85 13.04 27.47
C LYS A 30 14.81 13.88 26.64
N LEU A 31 14.30 14.56 25.63
CA LEU A 31 15.12 15.37 24.71
C LEU A 31 15.10 16.86 25.04
N GLY A 32 14.21 17.31 25.94
CA GLY A 32 14.06 18.73 26.30
C GLY A 32 13.57 19.61 25.14
N LEU A 33 12.95 18.99 24.11
CA LEU A 33 12.40 19.70 22.95
C LEU A 33 10.96 20.08 23.22
N THR A 34 10.69 21.37 23.28
CA THR A 34 9.33 21.92 23.37
C THR A 34 8.88 22.39 22.00
N THR A 35 7.60 22.18 21.69
CA THR A 35 6.98 22.66 20.46
C THR A 35 5.99 23.75 20.77
N ASP A 36 6.08 24.85 20.05
CA ASP A 36 5.07 25.91 20.05
C ASP A 36 4.23 25.81 18.77
N VAL A 37 2.92 25.93 18.91
CA VAL A 37 1.98 25.70 17.81
C VAL A 37 1.05 26.89 17.66
N VAL A 38 1.11 27.54 16.51
CA VAL A 38 0.12 28.54 16.09
C VAL A 38 -0.90 27.85 15.20
N LYS A 39 -2.18 27.89 15.58
CA LYS A 39 -3.24 27.19 14.87
C LYS A 39 -4.50 28.05 14.71
N THR A 40 -5.18 27.86 13.60
CA THR A 40 -6.42 28.59 13.25
C THR A 40 -7.69 27.90 13.75
N GLY A 41 -7.58 26.70 14.30
CA GLY A 41 -8.71 25.92 14.82
C GLY A 41 -8.26 24.84 15.79
N ALA A 42 -9.20 24.28 16.54
CA ALA A 42 -8.94 23.33 17.63
C ALA A 42 -8.15 22.08 17.22
N ALA A 43 -8.36 21.60 16.00
CA ALA A 43 -7.70 20.40 15.46
C ALA A 43 -6.77 20.70 14.26
N ALA A 44 -6.39 21.98 14.05
CA ALA A 44 -5.55 22.36 12.90
C ALA A 44 -4.12 21.81 13.00
N ASP A 45 -3.69 21.40 14.17
CA ASP A 45 -2.43 20.74 14.47
C ASP A 45 -2.54 19.20 14.56
N PHE A 46 -3.67 18.65 14.14
CA PHE A 46 -3.84 17.19 14.06
C PHE A 46 -2.82 16.58 13.09
N GLY A 47 -2.07 15.57 13.57
CA GLY A 47 -1.01 14.94 12.78
C GLY A 47 0.29 15.73 12.71
N ALA A 48 0.40 16.89 13.42
CA ALA A 48 1.68 17.60 13.55
C ALA A 48 2.75 16.67 14.16
N ASN A 49 3.89 16.58 13.48
CA ASN A 49 4.94 15.66 13.88
C ASN A 49 6.33 16.25 13.62
N ILE A 50 7.31 15.72 14.34
CA ILE A 50 8.73 15.91 14.08
C ILE A 50 9.30 14.54 13.73
N MET A 51 9.88 14.40 12.53
CA MET A 51 10.47 13.14 12.05
C MET A 51 9.51 11.94 12.15
N GLY A 52 8.20 12.14 11.89
CA GLY A 52 7.19 11.11 11.98
C GLY A 52 6.66 10.81 13.39
N VAL A 53 7.17 11.47 14.41
CA VAL A 53 6.72 11.32 15.80
C VAL A 53 5.81 12.48 16.17
N GLY A 54 4.58 12.18 16.60
CA GLY A 54 3.60 13.19 16.99
C GLY A 54 4.09 14.06 18.16
N VAL A 55 3.95 15.35 18.01
CA VAL A 55 4.41 16.33 19.01
C VAL A 55 3.49 16.46 20.21
N ARG A 56 2.27 15.97 20.11
CA ARG A 56 1.29 15.90 21.19
C ARG A 56 0.42 14.66 21.08
N LYS A 57 -0.26 14.33 22.16
CA LYS A 57 -1.28 13.28 22.17
C LYS A 57 -2.51 13.71 21.38
N ILE A 58 -3.13 12.75 20.73
CA ILE A 58 -4.41 12.98 20.07
C ILE A 58 -5.53 13.10 21.09
N THR A 59 -6.48 13.98 20.81
CA THR A 59 -7.69 14.15 21.62
C THR A 59 -8.69 13.02 21.37
N ASP A 60 -9.64 12.83 22.29
CA ASP A 60 -10.73 11.85 22.11
C ASP A 60 -11.59 12.12 20.89
N LEU A 61 -11.78 13.41 20.54
CA LEU A 61 -12.50 13.80 19.34
C LEU A 61 -11.74 13.37 18.06
N GLU A 62 -10.44 13.63 18.03
CA GLU A 62 -9.57 13.24 16.93
C GLU A 62 -9.52 11.71 16.78
N ARG A 63 -9.40 11.00 17.90
CA ARG A 63 -9.47 9.52 17.93
C ARG A 63 -10.78 9.00 17.34
N LYS A 64 -11.90 9.55 17.77
CA LYS A 64 -13.22 9.16 17.23
C LYS A 64 -13.34 9.47 15.74
N THR A 65 -12.78 10.58 15.28
CA THR A 65 -12.80 10.96 13.87
C THR A 65 -11.96 10.01 13.02
N LEU A 66 -10.77 9.64 13.52
CA LEU A 66 -9.93 8.63 12.87
C LEU A 66 -10.63 7.28 12.76
N LEU A 67 -11.21 6.78 13.83
CA LEU A 67 -11.93 5.50 13.82
C LEU A 67 -13.07 5.52 12.81
N ARG A 68 -13.87 6.59 12.75
CA ARG A 68 -14.90 6.74 11.72
C ARG A 68 -14.33 6.73 10.30
N SER A 69 -13.16 7.33 10.10
CA SER A 69 -12.49 7.32 8.80
C SER A 69 -12.04 5.92 8.41
N VAL A 70 -11.48 5.17 9.37
CA VAL A 70 -11.09 3.77 9.17
C VAL A 70 -12.31 2.93 8.80
N ASP A 71 -13.40 3.03 9.56
CA ASP A 71 -14.65 2.31 9.28
C ASP A 71 -15.18 2.63 7.88
N LYS A 72 -15.23 3.92 7.50
CA LYS A 72 -15.69 4.35 6.19
C LYS A 72 -14.81 3.81 5.04
N VAL A 73 -13.49 3.79 5.22
CA VAL A 73 -12.57 3.23 4.22
C VAL A 73 -12.76 1.72 4.13
N TYR A 74 -12.94 1.03 5.27
CA TYR A 74 -13.20 -0.41 5.29
C TYR A 74 -14.50 -0.77 4.58
N ASP A 75 -15.60 -0.06 4.84
CA ASP A 75 -16.89 -0.25 4.18
C ASP A 75 -16.78 -0.01 2.66
N THR A 76 -16.05 1.04 2.27
CA THR A 76 -15.81 1.34 0.85
C THR A 76 -14.98 0.23 0.19
N PHE A 77 -13.96 -0.26 0.86
CA PHE A 77 -13.09 -1.31 0.35
C PHE A 77 -13.86 -2.63 0.18
N THR A 78 -14.56 -3.08 1.22
CA THR A 78 -15.35 -4.32 1.17
C THR A 78 -16.46 -4.24 0.12
N THR A 79 -17.12 -3.08 -0.02
CA THR A 79 -18.12 -2.85 -1.06
C THR A 79 -17.51 -2.96 -2.48
N LYS A 80 -16.34 -2.37 -2.70
CA LYS A 80 -15.65 -2.49 -3.99
C LYS A 80 -15.26 -3.93 -4.31
N VAL A 81 -14.79 -4.68 -3.31
CA VAL A 81 -14.48 -6.10 -3.48
C VAL A 81 -15.73 -6.90 -3.80
N ALA A 82 -16.81 -6.70 -3.05
CA ALA A 82 -18.09 -7.37 -3.29
C ALA A 82 -18.59 -7.15 -4.73
N ASN A 83 -18.62 -5.90 -5.17
CA ASN A 83 -19.06 -5.53 -6.50
C ASN A 83 -18.10 -6.02 -7.60
N GLY A 84 -16.80 -5.85 -7.41
CA GLY A 84 -15.78 -6.22 -8.41
C GLY A 84 -15.59 -7.73 -8.56
N ARG A 85 -15.90 -8.50 -7.51
CA ARG A 85 -15.81 -9.97 -7.51
C ARG A 85 -17.17 -10.65 -7.60
N ASN A 86 -18.27 -9.89 -7.65
CA ASN A 86 -19.64 -10.40 -7.63
C ASN A 86 -19.87 -11.39 -6.46
N LEU A 87 -19.35 -11.05 -5.29
CA LEU A 87 -19.48 -11.83 -4.07
C LEU A 87 -20.51 -11.17 -3.13
N PRO A 88 -21.32 -11.98 -2.40
CA PRO A 88 -22.16 -11.46 -1.32
C PRO A 88 -21.32 -10.75 -0.25
N MET A 89 -21.85 -9.69 0.35
CA MET A 89 -21.12 -8.88 1.34
C MET A 89 -20.71 -9.68 2.57
N ASP A 90 -21.59 -10.57 3.06
CA ASP A 90 -21.31 -11.47 4.18
C ASP A 90 -20.08 -12.36 3.88
N LYS A 91 -19.98 -12.89 2.67
CA LYS A 91 -18.82 -13.66 2.21
C LYS A 91 -17.56 -12.82 2.18
N VAL A 92 -17.65 -11.59 1.67
CA VAL A 92 -16.49 -10.67 1.65
C VAL A 92 -16.04 -10.36 3.08
N LEU A 93 -16.94 -10.08 3.99
CA LEU A 93 -16.61 -9.80 5.39
C LEU A 93 -15.97 -11.00 6.10
N GLU A 94 -16.39 -12.23 5.76
CA GLU A 94 -15.75 -13.46 6.25
C GLU A 94 -14.30 -13.59 5.76
N LEU A 95 -14.02 -13.21 4.50
CA LEU A 95 -12.71 -13.32 3.88
C LEU A 95 -11.76 -12.13 4.20
N ALA A 96 -12.34 -11.01 4.63
CA ALA A 96 -11.67 -9.74 4.92
C ALA A 96 -10.95 -9.75 6.29
N GLN A 97 -11.07 -8.68 7.05
CA GLN A 97 -10.45 -8.49 8.37
C GLN A 97 -8.91 -8.52 8.33
N GLY A 98 -8.32 -8.07 7.22
CA GLY A 98 -6.88 -8.04 7.04
C GLY A 98 -6.23 -9.40 6.78
N ARG A 99 -7.02 -10.46 6.60
CA ARG A 99 -6.48 -11.79 6.30
C ARG A 99 -5.80 -11.81 4.94
N VAL A 100 -4.73 -12.59 4.84
CA VAL A 100 -4.01 -12.87 3.59
C VAL A 100 -4.22 -14.33 3.19
N TRP A 101 -4.22 -14.57 1.89
CA TRP A 101 -4.46 -15.88 1.31
C TRP A 101 -3.33 -16.23 0.35
N SER A 102 -3.05 -17.50 0.12
CA SER A 102 -2.20 -17.88 -1.01
C SER A 102 -2.92 -17.65 -2.33
N GLY A 103 -2.19 -17.45 -3.42
CA GLY A 103 -2.79 -17.27 -4.74
C GLY A 103 -3.70 -18.43 -5.14
N THR A 104 -3.34 -19.67 -4.81
CA THR A 104 -4.22 -20.84 -5.03
C THR A 104 -5.51 -20.69 -4.25
N ARG A 105 -5.44 -20.36 -2.96
CA ARG A 105 -6.62 -20.20 -2.13
C ARG A 105 -7.48 -19.01 -2.54
N ALA A 106 -6.86 -17.93 -3.04
CA ALA A 106 -7.59 -16.77 -3.52
C ALA A 106 -8.48 -17.08 -4.73
N VAL A 107 -8.02 -17.96 -5.63
CA VAL A 107 -8.85 -18.44 -6.76
C VAL A 107 -10.03 -19.26 -6.26
N GLU A 108 -9.80 -20.19 -5.33
CA GLU A 108 -10.88 -21.00 -4.73
C GLU A 108 -11.93 -20.13 -4.01
N LEU A 109 -11.52 -19.04 -3.40
CA LEU A 109 -12.38 -18.10 -2.68
C LEU A 109 -13.03 -17.05 -3.59
N GLY A 110 -12.72 -17.03 -4.87
CA GLY A 110 -13.24 -16.05 -5.84
C GLY A 110 -12.57 -14.68 -5.79
N LEU A 111 -11.48 -14.53 -5.04
CA LEU A 111 -10.72 -13.28 -4.97
C LEU A 111 -9.80 -13.06 -6.19
N ALA A 112 -9.45 -14.13 -6.90
CA ALA A 112 -8.75 -14.09 -8.18
C ALA A 112 -9.43 -15.02 -9.18
N ASP A 113 -9.16 -14.83 -10.48
CA ASP A 113 -9.83 -15.58 -11.55
C ASP A 113 -9.02 -16.80 -11.97
N ALA A 114 -7.69 -16.72 -11.92
CA ALA A 114 -6.82 -17.80 -12.33
C ALA A 114 -5.49 -17.81 -11.56
N ASN A 115 -4.90 -19.01 -11.46
CA ASN A 115 -3.52 -19.16 -11.04
C ASN A 115 -2.59 -19.03 -12.24
N GLY A 116 -1.53 -18.22 -12.12
CA GLY A 116 -0.54 -18.03 -13.16
C GLY A 116 0.36 -16.83 -12.91
N GLY A 117 1.33 -16.66 -13.79
CA GLY A 117 2.21 -15.50 -13.84
C GLY A 117 1.87 -14.57 -15.02
N LEU A 118 2.86 -13.78 -15.43
CA LEU A 118 2.70 -12.81 -16.51
C LEU A 118 2.33 -13.47 -17.85
N ARG A 119 2.87 -14.66 -18.14
CA ARG A 119 2.57 -15.38 -19.38
C ARG A 119 1.09 -15.78 -19.46
N GLU A 120 0.56 -16.32 -18.39
CA GLU A 120 -0.84 -16.71 -18.28
C GLU A 120 -1.76 -15.47 -18.35
N ALA A 121 -1.36 -14.37 -17.71
CA ALA A 121 -2.11 -13.13 -17.78
C ALA A 121 -2.16 -12.56 -19.21
N ILE A 122 -1.05 -12.61 -19.95
CA ILE A 122 -0.99 -12.21 -21.36
C ILE A 122 -1.87 -13.12 -22.22
N ALA A 123 -1.81 -14.44 -22.02
CA ALA A 123 -2.64 -15.40 -22.74
C ALA A 123 -4.14 -15.15 -22.52
N ILE A 124 -4.55 -14.92 -21.26
CA ILE A 124 -5.94 -14.60 -20.94
C ILE A 124 -6.37 -13.25 -21.55
N ALA A 125 -5.47 -12.26 -21.59
CA ALA A 125 -5.74 -10.98 -22.22
C ALA A 125 -5.91 -11.11 -23.74
N ALA A 126 -5.04 -11.89 -24.40
CA ALA A 126 -5.12 -12.17 -25.84
C ALA A 126 -6.41 -12.92 -26.20
N ASP A 127 -6.79 -13.91 -25.40
CA ASP A 127 -8.04 -14.65 -25.56
C ASP A 127 -9.27 -13.73 -25.45
N LYS A 128 -9.33 -12.93 -24.38
CA LYS A 128 -10.40 -11.94 -24.19
C LYS A 128 -10.49 -10.88 -25.30
N ALA A 129 -9.35 -10.55 -25.93
CA ALA A 129 -9.28 -9.63 -27.04
C ALA A 129 -9.56 -10.29 -28.41
N GLY A 130 -9.64 -11.62 -28.47
CA GLY A 130 -9.81 -12.39 -29.73
C GLY A 130 -8.59 -12.34 -30.64
N VAL A 131 -7.38 -12.18 -30.11
CA VAL A 131 -6.12 -12.05 -30.88
C VAL A 131 -5.08 -13.11 -30.52
N VAL A 132 -5.53 -14.32 -30.26
CA VAL A 132 -4.72 -15.43 -29.71
C VAL A 132 -3.50 -15.76 -30.57
N ASP A 133 -3.63 -15.71 -31.88
CA ASP A 133 -2.59 -16.21 -32.83
C ASP A 133 -1.68 -15.09 -33.36
N ASN A 134 -2.03 -13.83 -33.22
CA ASN A 134 -1.28 -12.74 -33.85
C ASN A 134 -1.33 -11.46 -32.99
N PHE A 135 -0.58 -11.46 -31.92
CA PHE A 135 -0.44 -10.27 -31.05
C PHE A 135 1.02 -9.95 -30.78
N ARG A 136 1.28 -8.70 -30.46
CA ARG A 136 2.58 -8.23 -29.99
C ARG A 136 2.41 -7.60 -28.59
N VAL A 137 3.24 -8.06 -27.67
CA VAL A 137 3.37 -7.43 -26.37
C VAL A 137 4.32 -6.23 -26.49
N THR A 138 3.85 -5.07 -26.12
CA THR A 138 4.65 -3.84 -26.09
C THR A 138 4.67 -3.33 -24.66
N GLU A 139 5.85 -3.17 -24.11
CA GLU A 139 6.04 -2.49 -22.82
C GLU A 139 5.98 -0.99 -23.05
N VAL A 140 5.03 -0.34 -22.37
CA VAL A 140 4.92 1.12 -22.35
C VAL A 140 5.59 1.60 -21.09
N LEU A 141 6.84 2.05 -21.21
CA LEU A 141 7.57 2.68 -20.10
C LEU A 141 7.18 4.15 -20.05
N GLU A 142 6.82 4.62 -18.88
CA GLU A 142 6.72 6.06 -18.62
C GLU A 142 8.12 6.67 -18.73
N GLU A 143 8.31 7.62 -19.65
CA GLU A 143 9.56 8.36 -19.75
C GLU A 143 9.75 9.20 -18.47
N LEU A 144 10.74 8.81 -17.69
CA LEU A 144 11.12 9.58 -16.52
C LEU A 144 11.56 10.98 -16.96
N SER A 145 11.12 12.01 -16.25
CA SER A 145 11.61 13.36 -16.50
C SER A 145 13.15 13.41 -16.42
N PRO A 146 13.82 14.30 -17.16
CA PRO A 146 15.29 14.40 -17.13
C PRO A 146 15.86 14.53 -15.72
N ILE A 147 15.15 15.22 -14.83
CA ILE A 147 15.51 15.35 -13.40
C ILE A 147 15.40 14.01 -12.67
N ALA A 148 14.34 13.25 -12.91
CA ALA A 148 14.16 11.94 -12.29
C ALA A 148 15.23 10.93 -12.77
N GLN A 149 15.60 10.97 -14.05
CA GLN A 149 16.70 10.18 -14.61
C GLN A 149 18.04 10.51 -13.97
N MET A 150 18.34 11.80 -13.80
CA MET A 150 19.57 12.27 -13.14
C MET A 150 19.60 11.85 -11.67
N MET A 151 18.51 11.96 -10.94
CA MET A 151 18.36 11.52 -9.54
C MET A 151 18.55 10.00 -9.42
N GLN A 152 18.02 9.22 -10.35
CA GLN A 152 18.18 7.77 -10.37
C GLN A 152 19.63 7.37 -10.63
N GLN A 153 20.33 8.04 -11.55
CA GLN A 153 21.75 7.81 -11.82
C GLN A 153 22.62 8.15 -10.60
N LEU A 154 22.37 9.28 -9.94
CA LEU A 154 23.08 9.66 -8.72
C LEU A 154 22.87 8.65 -7.59
N ASN A 155 21.66 8.15 -7.42
CA ASN A 155 21.33 7.15 -6.39
C ASN A 155 21.98 5.78 -6.68
N MET A 156 22.06 5.38 -7.94
CA MET A 156 22.77 4.17 -8.35
C MET A 156 24.28 4.31 -8.13
N GLN A 157 24.89 5.46 -8.45
CA GLN A 157 26.31 5.73 -8.19
C GLN A 157 26.60 5.74 -6.68
N ALA A 158 25.77 6.41 -5.88
CA ALA A 158 25.92 6.41 -4.42
C ALA A 158 25.85 5.01 -3.82
N LYS A 159 24.94 4.17 -4.30
CA LYS A 159 24.85 2.76 -3.88
C LYS A 159 26.09 1.96 -4.30
N ALA A 160 26.59 2.15 -5.50
CA ALA A 160 27.81 1.47 -5.97
C ALA A 160 29.02 1.82 -5.10
N TYR A 161 29.20 3.10 -4.76
CA TYR A 161 30.27 3.54 -3.87
C TYR A 161 30.16 2.97 -2.45
N LEU A 162 28.95 2.82 -1.93
CA LEU A 162 28.72 2.24 -0.60
C LEU A 162 28.98 0.72 -0.58
N PHE A 163 28.65 0.00 -1.65
CA PHE A 163 28.93 -1.43 -1.77
C PHE A 163 30.42 -1.72 -2.03
N ASP A 164 31.15 -0.88 -2.78
CA ASP A 164 32.59 -1.03 -2.97
C ASP A 164 33.39 -0.74 -1.68
N ALA A 165 32.89 0.14 -0.81
CA ALA A 165 33.54 0.44 0.45
C ALA A 165 33.47 -0.71 1.46
N GLU A 166 32.40 -1.54 1.45
CA GLU A 166 32.26 -2.70 2.31
C GLU A 166 33.13 -3.91 1.87
N THR A 167 33.59 -3.95 0.62
CA THR A 167 34.41 -5.05 0.12
C THR A 167 35.93 -4.82 0.30
N LEU A 168 36.33 -3.70 0.87
CA LEU A 168 37.75 -3.36 1.11
C LEU A 168 38.20 -3.57 2.56
N GLU A 169 37.35 -4.07 3.44
CA GLU A 169 37.70 -4.48 4.82
C GLU A 169 37.56 -6.01 5.01
N VAL A 170 38.40 -6.79 4.34
CA VAL A 170 38.67 -8.19 4.69
C VAL A 170 40.16 -8.48 4.51
#